data_a929e64f98a9157f4682a98321f4fa91
#
_entry.id   a929e64f98a9157f4682a98321f4fa91
#
_cell.length_a   1.000
_cell.length_b   1.000
_cell.length_c   1.000
_cell.angle_alpha   90.00
_cell.angle_beta   90.00
_cell.angle_gamma   90.00
#
_symmetry.space_group_name_H-M   'P 1'
#
loop_
_entity.id
_entity.type
_entity.pdbx_description
1 polymer ?
#
loop_
_entity_poly.entity_id
_entity_poly.type
_entity_poly.pdbx_seq_one_letter_code
_entity_poly.pdbx_strand_id
1 'polypeptide(L)'
;DIRVLDCTAFNMPDGNGGIRAESGHESWEAEHIPGAGHADLVTDLSDESAAFRYMLPPVSQFAKAMSGYGVGAGTRVVLYDSTSGSWATRIWWMLRVFGFDDAYILNGGLHKWKLENRPLSTEAPAYPPAIFHAKPRAGLMADQSEVLSAIKDGATCVINALSSDQHLGKGGANYGRAGRIADSVNVPAGDLMDTVTHAYLSAQQLAERFSSVGANSESRVIAYCGGGIAASNDAFILTLLGYENVAVYDASMSEWAADASLPMQTG
;
A
#
# COMPACT_ATOMS: atom_id res chain seq x y z
N ASP A 1 0.23 -4.66 -24.57
CA ASP A 1 -1.10 -4.98 -24.01
C ASP A 1 -1.30 -4.34 -22.64
N ILE A 2 -2.50 -3.74 -22.40
CA ILE A 2 -2.82 -3.12 -21.11
C ILE A 2 -3.73 -4.06 -20.31
N ARG A 3 -3.49 -4.13 -18.99
CA ARG A 3 -4.36 -4.75 -17.99
C ARG A 3 -4.78 -3.66 -17.02
N VAL A 4 -6.07 -3.43 -16.88
CA VAL A 4 -6.62 -2.51 -15.89
C VAL A 4 -7.16 -3.36 -14.74
N LEU A 5 -6.75 -3.09 -13.50
CA LEU A 5 -7.15 -3.88 -12.35
C LEU A 5 -7.74 -2.98 -11.26
N ASP A 6 -8.94 -3.32 -10.83
CA ASP A 6 -9.55 -2.79 -9.61
C ASP A 6 -8.96 -3.51 -8.41
N CYS A 7 -8.37 -2.76 -7.50
CA CYS A 7 -7.69 -3.26 -6.31
C CYS A 7 -8.50 -3.00 -5.04
N THR A 8 -9.77 -2.63 -5.17
CA THR A 8 -10.60 -2.21 -4.04
C THR A 8 -10.70 -3.30 -2.99
N ALA A 9 -10.41 -2.92 -1.76
CA ALA A 9 -10.76 -3.64 -0.56
C ALA A 9 -11.27 -2.66 0.50
N PHE A 10 -11.89 -3.15 1.54
CA PHE A 10 -12.46 -2.33 2.60
C PHE A 10 -11.94 -2.74 3.97
N ASN A 11 -11.64 -1.75 4.81
CA ASN A 11 -11.40 -1.96 6.22
C ASN A 11 -12.72 -1.81 6.97
N MET A 12 -13.21 -2.92 7.49
CA MET A 12 -14.46 -2.99 8.27
C MET A 12 -14.15 -3.19 9.76
N PRO A 13 -14.94 -2.64 10.67
CA PRO A 13 -14.82 -2.97 12.10
C PRO A 13 -14.93 -4.47 12.34
N ASP A 14 -14.07 -5.03 13.19
CA ASP A 14 -14.10 -6.45 13.56
C ASP A 14 -14.98 -6.74 14.78
N GLY A 15 -15.62 -5.72 15.34
CA GLY A 15 -16.45 -5.81 16.55
C GLY A 15 -15.68 -5.79 17.88
N ASN A 16 -14.34 -5.86 17.83
CA ASN A 16 -13.47 -5.87 19.03
C ASN A 16 -12.55 -4.64 19.12
N GLY A 17 -12.89 -3.59 18.37
CA GLY A 17 -12.08 -2.37 18.31
C GLY A 17 -10.92 -2.42 17.30
N GLY A 18 -10.75 -3.54 16.60
CA GLY A 18 -9.86 -3.70 15.46
C GLY A 18 -10.60 -3.56 14.12
N ILE A 19 -9.90 -3.90 13.05
CA ILE A 19 -10.43 -3.89 11.69
C ILE A 19 -10.24 -5.27 11.06
N ARG A 20 -11.16 -5.66 10.16
CA ARG A 20 -11.02 -6.78 9.24
C ARG A 20 -11.05 -6.29 7.81
N ALA A 21 -10.42 -7.02 6.90
CA ALA A 21 -10.54 -6.72 5.49
C ALA A 21 -11.77 -7.41 4.89
N GLU A 22 -12.39 -6.73 3.95
CA GLU A 22 -13.34 -7.30 3.01
C GLU A 22 -12.89 -7.03 1.58
N SER A 23 -13.05 -8.06 0.73
CA SER A 23 -12.81 -7.92 -0.70
C SER A 23 -13.78 -6.92 -1.31
N GLY A 24 -13.28 -6.11 -2.26
CA GLY A 24 -14.10 -5.21 -3.06
C GLY A 24 -14.80 -5.87 -4.25
N HIS A 25 -14.76 -7.20 -4.36
CA HIS A 25 -15.27 -7.93 -5.52
C HIS A 25 -16.74 -7.61 -5.83
N GLU A 26 -17.62 -7.59 -4.83
CA GLU A 26 -19.03 -7.25 -5.02
C GLU A 26 -19.22 -5.81 -5.56
N SER A 27 -18.40 -4.86 -5.11
CA SER A 27 -18.47 -3.49 -5.62
C SER A 27 -17.96 -3.38 -7.06
N TRP A 28 -16.94 -4.18 -7.41
CA TRP A 28 -16.45 -4.30 -8.78
C TRP A 28 -17.50 -4.96 -9.70
N GLU A 29 -18.19 -6.00 -9.28
CA GLU A 29 -19.28 -6.61 -10.04
C GLU A 29 -20.42 -5.60 -10.31
N ALA A 30 -20.73 -4.75 -9.32
CA ALA A 30 -21.77 -3.75 -9.44
C ALA A 30 -21.42 -2.63 -10.43
N GLU A 31 -20.17 -2.16 -10.42
CA GLU A 31 -19.66 -1.14 -11.36
C GLU A 31 -18.14 -1.02 -11.30
N HIS A 32 -17.51 -0.97 -12.45
CA HIS A 32 -16.07 -0.78 -12.60
C HIS A 32 -15.70 -0.01 -13.87
N ILE A 33 -14.44 0.39 -14.01
CA ILE A 33 -13.91 0.99 -15.24
C ILE A 33 -13.97 -0.05 -16.37
N PRO A 34 -14.50 0.28 -17.58
CA PRO A 34 -14.63 -0.67 -18.68
C PRO A 34 -13.31 -1.41 -18.96
N GLY A 35 -13.40 -2.74 -18.98
CA GLY A 35 -12.26 -3.62 -19.20
C GLY A 35 -11.38 -3.84 -17.96
N ALA A 36 -11.76 -3.37 -16.77
CA ALA A 36 -11.02 -3.65 -15.55
C ALA A 36 -11.38 -5.03 -14.97
N GLY A 37 -10.36 -5.86 -14.72
CA GLY A 37 -10.47 -7.04 -13.85
C GLY A 37 -10.38 -6.65 -12.38
N HIS A 38 -10.70 -7.57 -11.47
CA HIS A 38 -10.51 -7.39 -10.02
C HIS A 38 -9.26 -8.12 -9.56
N ALA A 39 -8.39 -7.42 -8.83
CA ALA A 39 -7.21 -8.00 -8.19
C ALA A 39 -7.43 -8.04 -6.66
N ASP A 40 -7.75 -9.21 -6.15
CA ASP A 40 -8.13 -9.39 -4.74
C ASP A 40 -6.92 -9.48 -3.82
N LEU A 41 -6.67 -8.40 -3.07
CA LEU A 41 -5.61 -8.39 -2.07
C LEU A 41 -5.91 -9.32 -0.91
N VAL A 42 -7.18 -9.49 -0.56
CA VAL A 42 -7.58 -10.22 0.67
C VAL A 42 -7.38 -11.71 0.52
N THR A 43 -7.78 -12.27 -0.63
CA THR A 43 -7.76 -13.72 -0.87
C THR A 43 -6.55 -14.15 -1.70
N ASP A 44 -6.27 -13.47 -2.82
CA ASP A 44 -5.30 -13.96 -3.78
C ASP A 44 -3.86 -13.49 -3.51
N LEU A 45 -3.74 -12.27 -2.99
CA LEU A 45 -2.48 -11.53 -2.91
C LEU A 45 -1.97 -11.33 -1.47
N SER A 46 -2.51 -12.05 -0.50
CA SER A 46 -2.02 -12.06 0.88
C SER A 46 -1.70 -13.49 1.33
N ASP A 47 -0.71 -13.63 2.21
CA ASP A 47 -0.40 -14.91 2.85
C ASP A 47 -1.42 -15.19 3.96
N GLU A 48 -2.38 -16.08 3.69
CA GLU A 48 -3.40 -16.47 4.68
C GLU A 48 -2.83 -17.25 5.87
N SER A 49 -1.62 -17.82 5.73
CA SER A 49 -0.93 -18.56 6.80
C SER A 49 -0.13 -17.66 7.74
N ALA A 50 0.07 -16.39 7.38
CA ALA A 50 0.84 -15.45 8.17
C ALA A 50 0.11 -15.05 9.46
N ALA A 51 0.89 -14.70 10.50
CA ALA A 51 0.36 -14.26 11.78
C ALA A 51 -0.38 -12.90 11.70
N PHE A 52 -0.04 -12.08 10.72
CA PHE A 52 -0.60 -10.73 10.52
C PHE A 52 -1.28 -10.64 9.16
N ARG A 53 -2.26 -9.75 9.07
CA ARG A 53 -3.04 -9.55 7.84
C ARG A 53 -2.21 -8.84 6.75
N TYR A 54 -2.55 -9.09 5.51
CA TYR A 54 -1.99 -8.46 4.30
C TYR A 54 -0.50 -8.74 4.07
N MET A 55 0.08 -9.70 4.78
CA MET A 55 1.48 -10.06 4.59
C MET A 55 1.76 -10.48 3.14
N LEU A 56 2.95 -10.14 2.69
CA LEU A 56 3.40 -10.48 1.34
C LEU A 56 3.26 -12.00 1.10
N PRO A 57 2.56 -12.44 0.03
CA PRO A 57 2.35 -13.86 -0.22
C PRO A 57 3.64 -14.53 -0.71
N PRO A 58 3.72 -15.86 -0.62
CA PRO A 58 4.78 -16.62 -1.27
C PRO A 58 4.90 -16.30 -2.77
N VAL A 59 6.13 -16.33 -3.28
CA VAL A 59 6.43 -16.01 -4.70
C VAL A 59 5.54 -16.77 -5.68
N SER A 60 5.30 -18.06 -5.42
CA SER A 60 4.47 -18.93 -6.27
C SER A 60 3.00 -18.53 -6.27
N GLN A 61 2.46 -18.10 -5.10
CA GLN A 61 1.08 -17.62 -4.99
C GLN A 61 0.91 -16.32 -5.77
N PHE A 62 1.81 -15.34 -5.57
CA PHE A 62 1.76 -14.07 -6.30
C PHE A 62 1.88 -14.27 -7.81
N ALA A 63 2.83 -15.09 -8.25
CA ALA A 63 3.03 -15.37 -9.68
C ALA A 63 1.80 -16.04 -10.31
N LYS A 64 1.16 -16.97 -9.59
CA LYS A 64 -0.08 -17.62 -10.02
C LYS A 64 -1.22 -16.62 -10.16
N ALA A 65 -1.44 -15.76 -9.16
CA ALA A 65 -2.50 -14.75 -9.17
C ALA A 65 -2.29 -13.76 -10.32
N MET A 66 -1.09 -13.18 -10.47
CA MET A 66 -0.78 -12.26 -11.55
C MET A 66 -0.95 -12.91 -12.94
N SER A 67 -0.55 -14.17 -13.10
CA SER A 67 -0.78 -14.90 -14.35
C SER A 67 -2.28 -15.07 -14.64
N GLY A 68 -3.08 -15.33 -13.60
CA GLY A 68 -4.55 -15.40 -13.70
C GLY A 68 -5.19 -14.08 -14.12
N TYR A 69 -4.65 -12.95 -13.66
CA TYR A 69 -5.07 -11.61 -14.08
C TYR A 69 -4.53 -11.21 -15.47
N GLY A 70 -3.88 -12.12 -16.18
CA GLY A 70 -3.30 -11.88 -17.50
C GLY A 70 -2.08 -10.97 -17.49
N VAL A 71 -1.40 -10.85 -16.34
CA VAL A 71 -0.17 -10.06 -16.19
C VAL A 71 1.05 -10.92 -16.45
N GLY A 72 1.95 -10.44 -17.32
CA GLY A 72 3.17 -11.14 -17.68
C GLY A 72 4.06 -10.33 -18.59
N ALA A 73 5.00 -10.97 -19.26
CA ALA A 73 5.92 -10.29 -20.18
C ALA A 73 5.17 -9.54 -21.28
N GLY A 74 5.53 -8.26 -21.49
CA GLY A 74 4.91 -7.39 -22.52
C GLY A 74 3.54 -6.82 -22.14
N THR A 75 3.07 -7.03 -20.91
CA THR A 75 1.87 -6.34 -20.41
C THR A 75 2.26 -5.10 -19.63
N ARG A 76 1.37 -4.10 -19.67
CA ARG A 76 1.37 -2.90 -18.83
C ARG A 76 0.17 -2.95 -17.91
N VAL A 77 0.38 -2.70 -16.62
CA VAL A 77 -0.68 -2.78 -15.61
C VAL A 77 -1.07 -1.39 -15.15
N VAL A 78 -2.37 -1.09 -15.15
CA VAL A 78 -2.93 0.13 -14.55
C VAL A 78 -3.79 -0.29 -13.38
N LEU A 79 -3.43 0.17 -12.19
CA LEU A 79 -4.08 -0.17 -10.93
C LEU A 79 -4.91 1.00 -10.43
N TYR A 80 -6.08 0.74 -9.88
CA TYR A 80 -6.87 1.74 -9.17
C TYR A 80 -7.65 1.09 -8.03
N ASP A 81 -8.13 1.90 -7.11
CA ASP A 81 -9.18 1.50 -6.17
C ASP A 81 -10.27 2.56 -6.06
N SER A 82 -11.34 2.25 -5.36
CA SER A 82 -12.49 3.15 -5.19
C SER A 82 -12.38 4.05 -3.95
N THR A 83 -11.29 3.92 -3.16
CA THR A 83 -11.17 4.56 -1.86
C THR A 83 -10.04 5.60 -1.83
N SER A 84 -8.90 5.22 -1.29
CA SER A 84 -7.79 6.13 -0.96
C SER A 84 -6.54 5.95 -1.81
N GLY A 85 -6.58 5.12 -2.85
CA GLY A 85 -5.39 4.77 -3.64
C GLY A 85 -4.42 3.80 -2.93
N SER A 86 -4.61 3.56 -1.64
CA SER A 86 -3.66 2.75 -0.84
C SER A 86 -3.70 1.26 -1.19
N TRP A 87 -4.85 0.73 -1.59
CA TRP A 87 -4.96 -0.66 -2.04
C TRP A 87 -4.28 -0.88 -3.39
N ALA A 88 -4.46 0.06 -4.31
CA ALA A 88 -3.79 0.05 -5.60
C ALA A 88 -2.26 0.18 -5.45
N THR A 89 -1.80 1.10 -4.60
CA THR A 89 -0.36 1.26 -4.34
C THR A 89 0.25 0.08 -3.60
N ARG A 90 -0.53 -0.63 -2.78
CA ARG A 90 -0.08 -1.90 -2.18
C ARG A 90 0.23 -2.94 -3.25
N ILE A 91 -0.66 -3.16 -4.21
CA ILE A 91 -0.43 -4.12 -5.30
C ILE A 91 0.70 -3.63 -6.22
N TRP A 92 0.79 -2.33 -6.48
CA TRP A 92 1.91 -1.74 -7.21
C TRP A 92 3.26 -2.02 -6.53
N TRP A 93 3.33 -1.85 -5.19
CA TRP A 93 4.53 -2.16 -4.42
C TRP A 93 4.90 -3.64 -4.49
N MET A 94 3.91 -4.52 -4.39
CA MET A 94 4.12 -5.96 -4.52
C MET A 94 4.65 -6.34 -5.91
N LEU A 95 4.10 -5.77 -6.99
CA LEU A 95 4.62 -5.96 -8.35
C LEU A 95 6.10 -5.57 -8.43
N ARG A 96 6.46 -4.42 -7.85
CA ARG A 96 7.85 -3.96 -7.78
C ARG A 96 8.74 -4.90 -6.96
N VAL A 97 8.26 -5.37 -5.80
CA VAL A 97 8.96 -6.37 -4.96
C VAL A 97 9.23 -7.65 -5.75
N PHE A 98 8.28 -8.10 -6.54
CA PHE A 98 8.42 -9.30 -7.35
C PHE A 98 9.03 -9.06 -8.74
N GLY A 99 9.60 -7.88 -8.98
CA GLY A 99 10.45 -7.60 -10.14
C GLY A 99 9.71 -7.13 -11.40
N PHE A 100 8.49 -6.59 -11.25
CA PHE A 100 7.70 -6.05 -12.35
C PHE A 100 7.54 -4.53 -12.21
N ASP A 101 8.01 -3.75 -13.19
CA ASP A 101 8.04 -2.28 -13.15
C ASP A 101 7.03 -1.60 -14.09
N ASP A 102 6.45 -2.31 -15.07
CA ASP A 102 5.51 -1.71 -16.03
C ASP A 102 4.10 -1.62 -15.43
N ALA A 103 4.03 -1.06 -14.22
CA ALA A 103 2.83 -0.87 -13.43
C ALA A 103 2.62 0.61 -13.08
N TYR A 104 1.37 1.08 -13.15
CA TYR A 104 0.97 2.47 -12.99
C TYR A 104 -0.26 2.56 -12.10
N ILE A 105 -0.42 3.69 -11.41
CA ILE A 105 -1.62 4.03 -10.64
C ILE A 105 -2.47 5.01 -11.42
N LEU A 106 -3.77 4.73 -11.54
CA LEU A 106 -4.75 5.68 -12.06
C LEU A 106 -5.00 6.76 -11.01
N ASN A 107 -4.47 7.95 -11.25
CA ASN A 107 -4.52 9.06 -10.31
C ASN A 107 -5.96 9.53 -10.03
N GLY A 108 -6.40 9.40 -8.78
CA GLY A 108 -7.78 9.68 -8.35
C GLY A 108 -8.72 8.47 -8.43
N GLY A 109 -8.25 7.34 -8.95
CA GLY A 109 -8.97 6.06 -8.95
C GLY A 109 -10.38 6.12 -9.54
N LEU A 110 -11.25 5.23 -9.06
CA LEU A 110 -12.64 5.17 -9.50
C LEU A 110 -13.42 6.44 -9.10
N HIS A 111 -13.05 7.06 -7.97
CA HIS A 111 -13.71 8.27 -7.50
C HIS A 111 -13.63 9.41 -8.53
N LYS A 112 -12.42 9.76 -8.96
CA LYS A 112 -12.21 10.81 -9.97
C LYS A 112 -12.80 10.43 -11.33
N TRP A 113 -12.72 9.16 -11.72
CA TRP A 113 -13.33 8.64 -12.93
C TRP A 113 -14.83 8.93 -12.99
N LYS A 114 -15.55 8.71 -11.86
CA LYS A 114 -16.97 9.02 -11.72
C LYS A 114 -17.25 10.53 -11.70
N LEU A 115 -16.43 11.34 -11.01
CA LEU A 115 -16.57 12.80 -11.02
C LEU A 115 -16.46 13.40 -12.43
N GLU A 116 -15.65 12.78 -13.29
CA GLU A 116 -15.51 13.18 -14.70
C GLU A 116 -16.60 12.60 -15.60
N ASN A 117 -17.63 11.94 -15.05
CA ASN A 117 -18.73 11.29 -15.77
C ASN A 117 -18.25 10.34 -16.87
N ARG A 118 -17.15 9.63 -16.63
CA ARG A 118 -16.62 8.62 -17.55
C ARG A 118 -17.46 7.35 -17.52
N PRO A 119 -17.47 6.53 -18.61
CA PRO A 119 -18.28 5.32 -18.66
C PRO A 119 -17.88 4.28 -17.62
N LEU A 120 -18.87 3.54 -17.14
CA LEU A 120 -18.74 2.40 -16.24
C LEU A 120 -19.26 1.13 -16.94
N SER A 121 -18.86 -0.03 -16.42
CA SER A 121 -19.24 -1.36 -16.92
C SER A 121 -19.51 -2.30 -15.76
N THR A 122 -20.25 -3.36 -16.05
CA THR A 122 -20.41 -4.55 -15.22
C THR A 122 -19.86 -5.80 -15.92
N GLU A 123 -19.26 -5.62 -17.12
CA GLU A 123 -18.76 -6.71 -17.95
C GLU A 123 -17.33 -7.08 -17.55
N ALA A 124 -17.14 -8.30 -17.03
CA ALA A 124 -15.81 -8.82 -16.70
C ALA A 124 -14.93 -8.93 -17.98
N PRO A 125 -13.67 -8.47 -17.93
CA PRO A 125 -12.79 -8.59 -19.07
C PRO A 125 -12.34 -10.04 -19.31
N ALA A 126 -12.13 -10.42 -20.57
CA ALA A 126 -11.51 -11.67 -20.95
C ALA A 126 -10.03 -11.41 -21.29
N TYR A 127 -9.16 -11.36 -20.31
CA TYR A 127 -7.73 -11.25 -20.57
C TYR A 127 -7.14 -12.58 -21.04
N PRO A 128 -6.29 -12.57 -22.09
CA PRO A 128 -5.61 -13.78 -22.49
C PRO A 128 -4.66 -14.25 -21.38
N PRO A 129 -4.47 -15.58 -21.22
CA PRO A 129 -3.52 -16.13 -20.28
C PRO A 129 -2.12 -15.54 -20.45
N ALA A 130 -1.44 -15.27 -19.34
CA ALA A 130 -0.06 -14.81 -19.32
C ALA A 130 0.76 -15.63 -18.32
N ILE A 131 2.08 -15.51 -18.39
CA ILE A 131 2.99 -16.12 -17.41
C ILE A 131 3.74 -14.98 -16.72
N PHE A 132 3.51 -14.86 -15.42
CA PHE A 132 4.24 -13.91 -14.58
C PHE A 132 5.52 -14.57 -14.06
N HIS A 133 6.65 -14.03 -14.46
CA HIS A 133 7.96 -14.49 -13.99
C HIS A 133 8.44 -13.61 -12.83
N ALA A 134 8.11 -14.02 -11.61
CA ALA A 134 8.55 -13.30 -10.43
C ALA A 134 10.08 -13.32 -10.27
N LYS A 135 10.67 -12.16 -10.01
CA LYS A 135 12.09 -11.97 -9.68
C LYS A 135 12.19 -11.12 -8.42
N PRO A 136 12.08 -11.71 -7.22
CA PRO A 136 12.07 -10.97 -5.97
C PRO A 136 13.29 -10.06 -5.81
N ARG A 137 13.05 -8.84 -5.35
CA ARG A 137 14.07 -7.81 -5.08
C ARG A 137 14.26 -7.66 -3.58
N ALA A 138 15.48 -7.82 -3.13
CA ALA A 138 15.85 -7.52 -1.75
C ALA A 138 15.76 -6.01 -1.46
N GLY A 139 15.57 -5.66 -0.19
CA GLY A 139 15.65 -4.29 0.29
C GLY A 139 14.38 -3.45 0.12
N LEU A 140 13.34 -3.95 -0.57
CA LEU A 140 12.07 -3.25 -0.71
C LEU A 140 11.08 -3.54 0.44
N MET A 141 11.34 -4.60 1.20
CA MET A 141 10.59 -4.93 2.42
C MET A 141 11.56 -4.88 3.60
N ALA A 142 11.13 -4.27 4.69
CA ALA A 142 11.84 -4.24 5.96
C ALA A 142 11.16 -5.18 6.97
N ASP A 143 11.94 -5.78 7.85
CA ASP A 143 11.46 -6.55 8.99
C ASP A 143 11.60 -5.76 10.30
N GLN A 144 11.07 -6.34 11.39
CA GLN A 144 11.12 -5.78 12.73
C GLN A 144 12.54 -5.44 13.18
N SER A 145 13.51 -6.32 12.85
CA SER A 145 14.90 -6.15 13.28
C SER A 145 15.59 -5.00 12.57
N GLU A 146 15.29 -4.80 11.29
CA GLU A 146 15.78 -3.65 10.50
C GLU A 146 15.20 -2.34 11.05
N VAL A 147 13.89 -2.29 11.33
CA VAL A 147 13.26 -1.10 11.92
C VAL A 147 13.83 -0.78 13.31
N LEU A 148 14.03 -1.81 14.15
CA LEU A 148 14.64 -1.64 15.49
C LEU A 148 16.07 -1.10 15.41
N SER A 149 16.81 -1.48 14.38
CA SER A 149 18.14 -0.93 14.12
C SER A 149 18.07 0.50 13.61
N ALA A 150 17.16 0.76 12.68
CA ALA A 150 16.95 2.06 12.05
C ALA A 150 16.65 3.19 13.06
N ILE A 151 15.77 2.94 14.03
CA ILE A 151 15.45 3.94 15.06
C ILE A 151 16.60 4.23 16.03
N LYS A 152 17.65 3.39 16.05
CA LYS A 152 18.84 3.57 16.91
C LYS A 152 19.99 4.25 16.17
N ASP A 153 20.12 4.07 14.88
CA ASP A 153 21.25 4.60 14.10
C ASP A 153 21.08 6.06 13.67
N GLY A 154 19.83 6.55 13.63
CA GLY A 154 19.52 7.92 13.25
C GLY A 154 19.84 8.29 11.79
N ALA A 155 20.28 7.32 10.98
CA ALA A 155 20.61 7.51 9.57
C ALA A 155 19.43 7.14 8.65
N THR A 156 18.53 6.31 9.16
CA THR A 156 17.33 5.83 8.44
C THR A 156 16.11 6.63 8.88
N CYS A 157 15.35 7.17 7.93
CA CYS A 157 14.10 7.85 8.23
C CYS A 157 12.97 6.81 8.32
N VAL A 158 12.37 6.65 9.50
CA VAL A 158 11.22 5.75 9.71
C VAL A 158 9.93 6.57 9.70
N ILE A 159 9.05 6.34 8.72
CA ILE A 159 7.85 7.15 8.46
C ILE A 159 6.58 6.36 8.80
N ASN A 160 5.75 6.94 9.65
CA ASN A 160 4.39 6.46 9.95
C ASN A 160 3.39 7.04 8.96
N ALA A 161 2.74 6.20 8.17
CA ALA A 161 1.71 6.58 7.19
C ALA A 161 0.29 6.64 7.78
N LEU A 162 0.10 6.32 9.08
CA LEU A 162 -1.18 6.46 9.77
C LEU A 162 -1.51 7.94 10.02
N SER A 163 -2.78 8.22 10.36
CA SER A 163 -3.20 9.57 10.71
C SER A 163 -2.39 10.16 11.85
N SER A 164 -2.31 11.49 11.93
CA SER A 164 -1.61 12.19 13.01
C SER A 164 -2.16 11.83 14.38
N ASP A 165 -3.48 11.65 14.52
CA ASP A 165 -4.09 11.22 15.78
C ASP A 165 -3.63 9.82 16.20
N GLN A 166 -3.55 8.87 15.28
CA GLN A 166 -3.02 7.52 15.56
C GLN A 166 -1.53 7.58 15.92
N HIS A 167 -0.75 8.40 15.22
CA HIS A 167 0.68 8.62 15.51
C HIS A 167 0.90 9.15 16.92
N LEU A 168 0.03 10.06 17.38
CA LEU A 168 0.05 10.65 18.73
C LEU A 168 -0.58 9.74 19.80
N GLY A 169 -1.16 8.61 19.42
CA GLY A 169 -1.86 7.71 20.35
C GLY A 169 -3.25 8.19 20.78
N LYS A 170 -3.89 9.06 19.99
CA LYS A 170 -5.17 9.72 20.33
C LYS A 170 -6.41 9.05 19.74
N GLY A 171 -6.27 7.95 19.03
CA GLY A 171 -7.42 7.26 18.43
C GLY A 171 -7.07 6.41 17.21
N GLY A 172 -8.11 6.02 16.45
CA GLY A 172 -7.98 5.16 15.28
C GLY A 172 -8.08 3.67 15.60
N ALA A 173 -7.67 2.82 14.65
CA ALA A 173 -7.68 1.38 14.81
C ALA A 173 -6.71 0.92 15.91
N ASN A 174 -7.15 -0.07 16.69
CA ASN A 174 -6.35 -0.65 17.76
C ASN A 174 -5.43 -1.74 17.21
N TYR A 175 -4.12 -1.55 17.37
CA TYR A 175 -3.09 -2.54 17.04
C TYR A 175 -2.44 -3.16 18.30
N GLY A 176 -2.99 -2.87 19.49
CA GLY A 176 -2.45 -3.29 20.79
C GLY A 176 -2.10 -2.07 21.64
N ARG A 177 -0.85 -1.58 21.55
CA ARG A 177 -0.43 -0.37 22.24
C ARG A 177 -0.67 0.88 21.38
N ALA A 178 -1.19 1.95 21.98
CA ALA A 178 -1.42 3.23 21.29
C ALA A 178 -0.10 3.96 21.00
N GLY A 179 -0.09 4.76 19.93
CA GLY A 179 1.05 5.59 19.55
C GLY A 179 1.79 5.07 18.33
N ARG A 180 3.10 5.32 18.31
CA ARG A 180 3.99 5.07 17.15
C ARG A 180 5.24 4.29 17.55
N ILE A 181 5.94 3.75 16.56
CA ILE A 181 7.33 3.30 16.72
C ILE A 181 8.15 4.50 17.21
N ALA A 182 8.95 4.30 18.26
CA ALA A 182 9.78 5.37 18.85
C ALA A 182 10.66 6.03 17.77
N ASP A 183 10.84 7.35 17.88
CA ASP A 183 11.67 8.17 16.98
C ASP A 183 11.24 8.16 15.50
N SER A 184 10.07 7.60 15.17
CA SER A 184 9.50 7.72 13.84
C SER A 184 8.81 9.09 13.65
N VAL A 185 8.82 9.54 12.39
CA VAL A 185 8.12 10.75 11.94
C VAL A 185 6.79 10.39 11.29
N ASN A 186 5.93 11.39 11.00
CA ASN A 186 4.60 11.15 10.45
C ASN A 186 4.39 11.88 9.12
N VAL A 187 4.01 11.12 8.12
CA VAL A 187 3.43 11.63 6.87
C VAL A 187 2.15 10.82 6.63
N PRO A 188 0.97 11.32 7.03
CA PRO A 188 -0.26 10.56 6.84
C PRO A 188 -0.56 10.32 5.35
N ALA A 189 -0.75 9.08 4.95
CA ALA A 189 -1.06 8.74 3.56
C ALA A 189 -2.30 9.46 3.02
N GLY A 190 -3.30 9.73 3.89
CA GLY A 190 -4.49 10.51 3.54
C GLY A 190 -4.21 11.97 3.19
N ASP A 191 -3.10 12.54 3.67
CA ASP A 191 -2.73 13.95 3.41
C ASP A 191 -1.97 14.13 2.08
N LEU A 192 -1.71 13.06 1.35
CA LEU A 192 -1.00 13.07 0.07
C LEU A 192 -1.92 13.29 -1.13
N MET A 193 -3.24 13.38 -0.91
CA MET A 193 -4.24 13.51 -1.95
C MET A 193 -5.18 14.69 -1.70
N ASP A 194 -5.74 15.20 -2.77
CA ASP A 194 -6.82 16.17 -2.75
C ASP A 194 -8.11 15.51 -2.26
N THR A 195 -8.77 16.11 -1.27
CA THR A 195 -9.94 15.52 -0.59
C THR A 195 -11.20 15.47 -1.46
N VAL A 196 -11.25 16.22 -2.55
CA VAL A 196 -12.41 16.29 -3.46
C VAL A 196 -12.26 15.31 -4.61
N THR A 197 -11.07 15.25 -5.20
CA THR A 197 -10.82 14.47 -6.43
C THR A 197 -10.13 13.15 -6.16
N HIS A 198 -9.60 12.94 -4.97
CA HIS A 198 -8.70 11.85 -4.59
C HIS A 198 -7.43 11.75 -5.47
N ALA A 199 -7.15 12.77 -6.28
CA ALA A 199 -5.90 12.84 -7.01
C ALA A 199 -4.74 13.22 -6.09
N TYR A 200 -3.55 12.70 -6.36
CA TYR A 200 -2.36 13.10 -5.61
C TYR A 200 -2.10 14.60 -5.76
N LEU A 201 -1.56 15.19 -4.70
CA LEU A 201 -1.06 16.57 -4.71
C LEU A 201 0.04 16.73 -5.76
N SER A 202 0.39 17.97 -6.08
CA SER A 202 1.50 18.23 -7.02
C SER A 202 2.83 17.67 -6.49
N ALA A 203 3.75 17.33 -7.39
CA ALA A 203 5.06 16.80 -7.02
C ALA A 203 5.81 17.71 -6.02
N GLN A 204 5.67 19.03 -6.15
CA GLN A 204 6.25 19.98 -5.20
C GLN A 204 5.64 19.83 -3.80
N GLN A 205 4.31 19.81 -3.68
CA GLN A 205 3.62 19.66 -2.39
C GLN A 205 3.96 18.32 -1.74
N LEU A 206 4.02 17.23 -2.52
CA LEU A 206 4.42 15.92 -2.04
C LEU A 206 5.87 15.93 -1.53
N ALA A 207 6.81 16.51 -2.28
CA ALA A 207 8.21 16.65 -1.85
C ALA A 207 8.34 17.44 -0.55
N GLU A 208 7.57 18.53 -0.41
CA GLU A 208 7.52 19.33 0.82
C GLU A 208 7.04 18.54 2.03
N ARG A 209 6.02 17.64 1.87
CA ARG A 209 5.54 16.77 2.96
C ARG A 209 6.64 15.88 3.52
N PHE A 210 7.39 15.21 2.65
CA PHE A 210 8.46 14.29 3.08
C PHE A 210 9.70 15.04 3.58
N SER A 211 10.13 16.10 2.90
CA SER A 211 11.30 16.88 3.33
C SER A 211 11.07 17.59 4.66
N SER A 212 9.84 18.02 4.98
CA SER A 212 9.51 18.69 6.23
C SER A 212 9.71 17.80 7.47
N VAL A 213 9.69 16.48 7.30
CA VAL A 213 9.96 15.51 8.38
C VAL A 213 11.38 14.95 8.33
N GLY A 214 12.23 15.51 7.48
CA GLY A 214 13.64 15.11 7.38
C GLY A 214 13.92 13.93 6.45
N ALA A 215 12.93 13.46 5.67
CA ALA A 215 13.19 12.44 4.66
C ALA A 215 14.13 12.98 3.58
N ASN A 216 15.15 12.20 3.27
CA ASN A 216 16.21 12.55 2.31
C ASN A 216 16.35 11.43 1.27
N SER A 217 16.41 11.77 -0.01
CA SER A 217 16.54 10.83 -1.11
C SER A 217 17.86 10.03 -1.12
N GLU A 218 18.89 10.53 -0.46
CA GLU A 218 20.18 9.85 -0.33
C GLU A 218 20.20 8.82 0.84
N SER A 219 19.21 8.88 1.73
CA SER A 219 19.12 8.04 2.92
C SER A 219 18.14 6.90 2.73
N ARG A 220 18.27 5.86 3.57
CA ARG A 220 17.24 4.82 3.71
C ARG A 220 15.96 5.41 4.27
N VAL A 221 14.82 5.09 3.67
CA VAL A 221 13.50 5.41 4.20
C VAL A 221 12.70 4.12 4.39
N ILE A 222 12.12 3.93 5.58
CA ILE A 222 11.24 2.80 5.87
C ILE A 222 9.86 3.36 6.22
N ALA A 223 8.87 3.06 5.39
CA ALA A 223 7.48 3.41 5.67
C ALA A 223 6.77 2.27 6.41
N TYR A 224 5.93 2.63 7.39
CA TYR A 224 5.07 1.69 8.10
C TYR A 224 3.69 2.28 8.36
N CYS A 225 2.71 1.43 8.68
CA CYS A 225 1.36 1.85 9.06
C CYS A 225 0.74 0.86 10.05
N GLY A 226 -0.48 0.38 9.82
CA GLY A 226 -1.10 -0.71 10.59
C GLY A 226 -0.69 -2.10 10.14
N GLY A 227 -0.61 -2.34 8.82
CA GLY A 227 -0.30 -3.61 8.18
C GLY A 227 0.12 -3.44 6.71
N GLY A 228 1.02 -2.49 6.42
CA GLY A 228 1.69 -2.33 5.13
C GLY A 228 0.89 -1.62 4.02
N ILE A 229 -0.40 -1.35 4.19
CA ILE A 229 -1.25 -0.81 3.12
C ILE A 229 -0.98 0.68 2.89
N ALA A 230 -1.27 1.55 3.88
CA ALA A 230 -1.01 2.99 3.78
C ALA A 230 0.48 3.30 3.60
N ALA A 231 1.37 2.50 4.20
CA ALA A 231 2.81 2.60 4.02
C ALA A 231 3.25 2.39 2.56
N SER A 232 2.55 1.53 1.82
CA SER A 232 2.82 1.34 0.38
C SER A 232 2.46 2.57 -0.45
N ASN A 233 1.51 3.41 0.01
CA ASN A 233 1.21 4.69 -0.62
C ASN A 233 2.36 5.68 -0.46
N ASP A 234 2.91 5.81 0.76
CA ASP A 234 4.10 6.65 1.00
C ASP A 234 5.29 6.16 0.19
N ALA A 235 5.54 4.84 0.18
CA ALA A 235 6.63 4.24 -0.58
C ALA A 235 6.48 4.47 -2.10
N PHE A 236 5.26 4.41 -2.63
CA PHE A 236 4.95 4.75 -4.02
C PHE A 236 5.31 6.20 -4.32
N ILE A 237 4.85 7.16 -3.51
CA ILE A 237 5.13 8.59 -3.73
C ILE A 237 6.63 8.89 -3.59
N LEU A 238 7.30 8.35 -2.58
CA LEU A 238 8.75 8.49 -2.43
C LEU A 238 9.48 8.00 -3.69
N THR A 239 9.06 6.86 -4.24
CA THR A 239 9.64 6.34 -5.49
C THR A 239 9.41 7.29 -6.68
N LEU A 240 8.21 7.87 -6.81
CA LEU A 240 7.92 8.87 -7.85
C LEU A 240 8.74 10.16 -7.69
N LEU A 241 9.08 10.52 -6.45
CA LEU A 241 9.96 11.66 -6.14
C LEU A 241 11.46 11.36 -6.32
N GLY A 242 11.81 10.14 -6.75
CA GLY A 242 13.20 9.75 -7.05
C GLY A 242 13.97 9.18 -5.86
N TYR A 243 13.31 8.81 -4.77
CA TYR A 243 13.95 8.08 -3.67
C TYR A 243 14.25 6.64 -4.11
N GLU A 244 15.51 6.24 -4.10
CA GLU A 244 15.93 4.92 -4.57
C GLU A 244 15.96 3.87 -3.44
N ASN A 245 16.17 4.30 -2.20
CA ASN A 245 16.34 3.42 -1.05
C ASN A 245 15.11 3.44 -0.11
N VAL A 246 14.00 2.95 -0.61
CA VAL A 246 12.70 2.91 0.11
C VAL A 246 12.32 1.48 0.42
N ALA A 247 11.79 1.24 1.63
CA ALA A 247 11.17 -0.03 2.01
C ALA A 247 9.84 0.17 2.71
N VAL A 248 9.03 -0.89 2.70
CA VAL A 248 7.82 -1.01 3.52
C VAL A 248 8.09 -2.02 4.63
N TYR A 249 7.80 -1.65 5.88
CA TYR A 249 7.72 -2.60 6.98
C TYR A 249 6.33 -3.25 6.95
N ASP A 250 6.29 -4.50 6.48
CA ASP A 250 5.04 -5.18 6.10
C ASP A 250 4.08 -5.35 7.27
N ALA A 251 4.52 -6.02 8.34
CA ALA A 251 3.70 -6.29 9.53
C ALA A 251 3.37 -5.03 10.34
N SER A 252 4.19 -3.98 10.23
CA SER A 252 3.89 -2.64 10.75
C SER A 252 3.48 -2.65 12.25
N MET A 253 2.49 -1.82 12.62
CA MET A 253 1.99 -1.76 14.00
C MET A 253 1.30 -3.05 14.46
N SER A 254 0.78 -3.89 13.56
CA SER A 254 0.18 -5.17 13.93
C SER A 254 1.18 -6.09 14.63
N GLU A 255 2.45 -6.06 14.22
CA GLU A 255 3.55 -6.78 14.88
C GLU A 255 4.19 -5.95 15.99
N TRP A 256 4.55 -4.71 15.69
CA TRP A 256 5.30 -3.86 16.61
C TRP A 256 4.57 -3.58 17.92
N ALA A 257 3.30 -3.23 17.85
CA ALA A 257 2.51 -2.91 19.04
C ALA A 257 2.12 -4.14 19.87
N ALA A 258 2.17 -5.33 19.29
CA ALA A 258 1.92 -6.58 19.99
C ALA A 258 3.11 -7.01 20.90
N ASP A 259 4.34 -6.61 20.54
CA ASP A 259 5.53 -6.93 21.32
C ASP A 259 5.83 -5.82 22.35
N ALA A 260 5.57 -6.10 23.64
CA ALA A 260 5.78 -5.16 24.73
C ALA A 260 7.26 -4.75 24.92
N SER A 261 8.22 -5.50 24.39
CA SER A 261 9.65 -5.20 24.49
C SER A 261 10.12 -4.11 23.53
N LEU A 262 9.34 -3.85 22.48
CA LEU A 262 9.70 -2.87 21.45
C LEU A 262 9.34 -1.43 21.86
N PRO A 263 10.21 -0.45 21.55
CA PRO A 263 10.02 0.92 21.98
C PRO A 263 8.89 1.61 21.23
N MET A 264 8.01 2.27 21.98
CA MET A 264 6.89 3.07 21.45
C MET A 264 6.85 4.44 22.13
N GLN A 265 6.26 5.42 21.44
CA GLN A 265 6.03 6.78 21.93
C GLN A 265 4.59 7.21 21.65
N THR A 266 4.09 8.12 22.51
CA THR A 266 2.83 8.85 22.37
C THR A 266 3.09 10.34 22.54
N GLY A 267 2.19 11.21 22.07
CA GLY A 267 2.28 12.67 22.25
C GLY A 267 3.00 13.41 21.16
#